data_f27d59d48a7f07ac6b6a6a13f5e2a00a
#
_entry.id   f27d59d48a7f07ac6b6a6a13f5e2a00a
#
_cell.length_a   1.000
_cell.length_b   1.000
_cell.length_c   1.000
_cell.angle_alpha   90.00
_cell.angle_beta   90.00
_cell.angle_gamma   90.00
#
_symmetry.space_group_name_H-M   'P 1'
#
loop_
_entity.id
_entity.type
_entity.pdbx_description
1 polymer ?
#
loop_
_entity_poly.entity_id
_entity_poly.type
_entity_poly.pdbx_seq_one_letter_code
_entity_poly.pdbx_strand_id
1 'polypeptide(L)'
;MISLRKSNERGQADHGWLKSRHSFSFADYHDPRHMGFGNLRVINEDKIAPGTGFGTHGHRDMEIVSYVLSGELAHKDSMGTGEAGGASGIIKPGDVQRMSAGTGVRHSEFNHAQGQTHFLQIWIEPSERGIAPGYEQKHFDAASKRGQLRLIASPDGRDGSVTIYADASISSALVDGDEAVERSIAPGRKVYVHVVRGAVDVNGQRLEGGDALSMSGETDLNLAHGADAEVLVFDLA
;
A
#
# COMPACT_ATOMS: atom_id res chain seq x y z
N MET A 1 8.80 -15.96 -13.68
CA MET A 1 9.12 -16.57 -12.34
C MET A 1 8.10 -16.06 -11.35
N ILE A 2 7.41 -16.97 -10.67
CA ILE A 2 6.35 -16.66 -9.69
C ILE A 2 6.83 -17.13 -8.32
N SER A 3 6.66 -16.29 -7.27
CA SER A 3 6.99 -16.65 -5.89
C SER A 3 5.85 -16.22 -4.95
N LEU A 4 5.37 -17.19 -4.17
CA LEU A 4 4.33 -17.02 -3.17
C LEU A 4 4.95 -16.61 -1.82
N ARG A 5 4.35 -15.63 -1.16
CA ARG A 5 4.65 -15.21 0.21
C ARG A 5 3.41 -15.38 1.07
N LYS A 6 3.40 -16.37 1.93
CA LYS A 6 2.26 -16.57 2.86
C LYS A 6 2.23 -15.55 3.97
N SER A 7 1.02 -15.18 4.40
CA SER A 7 0.81 -14.19 5.46
C SER A 7 1.53 -14.54 6.77
N ASN A 8 1.56 -15.81 7.13
CA ASN A 8 2.22 -16.31 8.35
C ASN A 8 3.76 -16.35 8.27
N GLU A 9 4.34 -16.18 7.07
CA GLU A 9 5.79 -16.12 6.85
C GLU A 9 6.34 -14.70 6.95
N ARG A 10 5.46 -13.69 6.98
CA ARG A 10 5.86 -12.28 7.12
C ARG A 10 6.46 -12.00 8.50
N GLY A 11 7.33 -11.01 8.58
CA GLY A 11 7.82 -10.49 9.87
C GLY A 11 6.67 -10.05 10.76
N GLN A 12 6.84 -10.14 12.07
CA GLN A 12 5.83 -9.76 13.04
C GLN A 12 6.44 -8.90 14.13
N ALA A 13 5.72 -7.84 14.52
CA ALA A 13 6.03 -7.03 15.68
C ALA A 13 4.75 -6.80 16.51
N ASP A 14 4.88 -6.85 17.83
CA ASP A 14 3.81 -6.52 18.78
C ASP A 14 4.39 -5.62 19.87
N HIS A 15 3.97 -4.36 19.86
CA HIS A 15 4.36 -3.34 20.82
C HIS A 15 3.23 -3.03 21.83
N GLY A 16 2.20 -3.89 21.92
CA GLY A 16 1.00 -3.68 22.72
C GLY A 16 0.00 -2.76 22.00
N TRP A 17 0.36 -1.54 21.74
CA TRP A 17 -0.47 -0.57 21.02
C TRP A 17 -0.46 -0.74 19.49
N LEU A 18 0.57 -1.35 18.94
CA LEU A 18 0.77 -1.62 17.52
C LEU A 18 1.03 -3.12 17.32
N LYS A 19 0.24 -3.75 16.46
CA LYS A 19 0.54 -5.06 15.88
C LYS A 19 0.83 -4.88 14.41
N SER A 20 2.01 -5.30 13.96
CA SER A 20 2.48 -5.12 12.59
C SER A 20 2.91 -6.43 11.96
N ARG A 21 2.64 -6.57 10.64
CA ARG A 21 3.18 -7.64 9.80
C ARG A 21 3.96 -7.03 8.64
N HIS A 22 5.19 -7.46 8.47
CA HIS A 22 6.13 -6.91 7.50
C HIS A 22 6.31 -7.86 6.32
N SER A 23 5.92 -7.45 5.12
CA SER A 23 6.17 -8.25 3.90
C SER A 23 7.64 -8.26 3.52
N PHE A 24 8.36 -7.18 3.82
CA PHE A 24 9.81 -7.03 3.61
C PHE A 24 10.51 -6.64 4.91
N SER A 25 11.83 -6.71 4.91
CA SER A 25 12.65 -6.30 6.05
C SER A 25 12.39 -4.85 6.43
N PHE A 26 12.03 -4.64 7.69
CA PHE A 26 11.67 -3.33 8.23
C PHE A 26 11.93 -3.28 9.73
N ALA A 27 12.46 -2.16 10.24
CA ALA A 27 12.84 -1.98 11.63
C ALA A 27 13.72 -3.14 12.15
N ASP A 28 13.30 -3.81 13.21
CA ASP A 28 14.04 -4.94 13.80
C ASP A 28 13.86 -6.26 13.06
N TYR A 29 12.90 -6.35 12.12
CA TYR A 29 12.74 -7.53 11.28
C TYR A 29 13.70 -7.50 10.09
N HIS A 30 14.58 -8.50 10.01
CA HIS A 30 15.53 -8.64 8.91
C HIS A 30 15.50 -10.04 8.32
N ASP A 31 15.12 -10.14 7.04
CA ASP A 31 15.24 -11.34 6.22
C ASP A 31 15.88 -10.96 4.88
N PRO A 32 17.13 -11.40 4.61
CA PRO A 32 17.84 -11.03 3.38
C PRO A 32 17.19 -11.53 2.10
N ARG A 33 16.25 -12.49 2.18
CA ARG A 33 15.45 -12.95 1.03
C ARG A 33 14.27 -12.03 0.72
N HIS A 34 13.94 -11.13 1.64
CA HIS A 34 12.78 -10.25 1.57
C HIS A 34 13.15 -8.80 1.93
N MET A 35 14.00 -8.20 1.07
CA MET A 35 14.45 -6.81 1.24
C MET A 35 13.59 -5.80 0.47
N GLY A 36 12.80 -6.28 -0.49
CA GLY A 36 11.95 -5.52 -1.40
C GLY A 36 11.68 -6.32 -2.66
N PHE A 37 10.92 -5.75 -3.60
CA PHE A 37 10.67 -6.32 -4.92
C PHE A 37 10.53 -5.22 -5.97
N GLY A 38 11.43 -5.17 -6.98
CA GLY A 38 11.55 -3.99 -7.82
C GLY A 38 11.88 -2.78 -6.95
N ASN A 39 11.18 -1.68 -7.16
CA ASN A 39 11.24 -0.48 -6.34
C ASN A 39 10.22 -0.45 -5.16
N LEU A 40 9.45 -1.51 -4.97
CA LEU A 40 8.59 -1.68 -3.79
C LEU A 40 9.43 -2.09 -2.58
N ARG A 41 9.49 -1.23 -1.56
CA ARG A 41 10.38 -1.38 -0.41
C ARG A 41 9.70 -1.84 0.86
N VAL A 42 8.46 -1.42 1.11
CA VAL A 42 7.70 -1.73 2.32
C VAL A 42 6.25 -2.03 1.99
N ILE A 43 5.71 -3.08 2.56
CA ILE A 43 4.29 -3.26 2.85
C ILE A 43 4.20 -3.73 4.29
N ASN A 44 3.81 -2.82 5.19
CA ASN A 44 3.48 -3.15 6.56
C ASN A 44 1.95 -3.15 6.70
N GLU A 45 1.43 -4.17 7.34
CA GLU A 45 0.03 -4.26 7.72
C GLU A 45 -0.06 -3.98 9.21
N ASP A 46 -0.60 -2.82 9.55
CA ASP A 46 -0.56 -2.25 10.88
C ASP A 46 -1.96 -2.18 11.51
N LYS A 47 -2.04 -2.59 12.76
CA LYS A 47 -3.23 -2.48 13.61
C LYS A 47 -2.90 -1.65 14.82
N ILE A 48 -3.49 -0.45 14.92
CA ILE A 48 -3.25 0.53 15.96
C ILE A 48 -4.41 0.56 16.95
N ALA A 49 -4.11 0.45 18.25
CA ALA A 49 -5.10 0.56 19.32
C ALA A 49 -5.73 1.98 19.38
N PRO A 50 -6.96 2.12 19.91
CA PRO A 50 -7.57 3.43 20.15
C PRO A 50 -6.69 4.35 20.98
N GLY A 51 -6.66 5.65 20.64
CA GLY A 51 -5.92 6.67 21.38
C GLY A 51 -4.40 6.55 21.27
N THR A 52 -3.88 5.82 20.30
CA THR A 52 -2.44 5.61 20.10
C THR A 52 -2.04 5.88 18.66
N GLY A 53 -0.73 5.87 18.36
CA GLY A 53 -0.21 6.10 17.01
C GLY A 53 1.28 6.32 16.98
N PHE A 54 1.77 6.61 15.79
CA PHE A 54 3.18 6.95 15.56
C PHE A 54 3.42 8.43 15.87
N GLY A 55 4.28 8.68 16.83
CA GLY A 55 4.75 10.03 17.15
C GLY A 55 5.49 10.68 15.97
N THR A 56 5.80 11.96 16.09
CA THR A 56 6.46 12.72 15.01
C THR A 56 7.81 12.11 14.66
N HIS A 57 7.94 11.65 13.43
CA HIS A 57 9.16 11.06 12.85
C HIS A 57 9.41 11.60 11.46
N GLY A 58 10.61 11.36 10.92
CA GLY A 58 11.04 11.94 9.65
C GLY A 58 11.22 10.90 8.56
N HIS A 59 10.96 11.33 7.30
CA HIS A 59 11.26 10.57 6.08
C HIS A 59 12.03 11.44 5.10
N ARG A 60 12.75 10.80 4.21
CA ARG A 60 13.46 11.46 3.11
C ARG A 60 13.51 10.52 1.91
N ASP A 61 13.37 11.09 0.71
CA ASP A 61 13.51 10.37 -0.58
C ASP A 61 12.74 9.04 -0.62
N MET A 62 11.42 9.11 -0.29
CA MET A 62 10.53 7.96 -0.29
C MET A 62 9.12 8.38 -0.70
N GLU A 63 8.47 7.57 -1.53
CA GLU A 63 7.04 7.66 -1.80
C GLU A 63 6.30 6.77 -0.80
N ILE A 64 5.43 7.37 0.02
CA ILE A 64 4.72 6.71 1.11
C ILE A 64 3.23 6.76 0.78
N VAL A 65 2.58 5.59 0.78
CA VAL A 65 1.15 5.46 0.53
C VAL A 65 0.50 4.75 1.71
N SER A 66 -0.52 5.38 2.31
CA SER A 66 -1.36 4.79 3.35
C SER A 66 -2.70 4.36 2.75
N TYR A 67 -3.10 3.12 3.03
CA TYR A 67 -4.34 2.49 2.56
C TYR A 67 -5.10 1.91 3.75
N VAL A 68 -6.20 2.57 4.16
CA VAL A 68 -6.97 2.18 5.34
C VAL A 68 -7.98 1.09 5.01
N LEU A 69 -7.98 0.01 5.79
CA LEU A 69 -8.87 -1.12 5.66
C LEU A 69 -10.09 -1.00 6.60
N SER A 70 -9.86 -0.55 7.83
CA SER A 70 -10.94 -0.29 8.79
C SER A 70 -10.51 0.76 9.82
N GLY A 71 -11.49 1.41 10.44
CA GLY A 71 -11.24 2.54 11.34
C GLY A 71 -10.91 3.82 10.58
N GLU A 72 -10.10 4.67 11.19
CA GLU A 72 -9.61 5.91 10.58
C GLU A 72 -8.20 6.23 11.08
N LEU A 73 -7.40 6.86 10.23
CA LEU A 73 -6.03 7.27 10.54
C LEU A 73 -5.91 8.78 10.38
N ALA A 74 -5.64 9.49 11.48
CA ALA A 74 -5.34 10.91 11.44
C ALA A 74 -3.87 11.10 11.06
N HIS A 75 -3.61 11.95 10.09
CA HIS A 75 -2.29 12.33 9.61
C HIS A 75 -2.04 13.80 9.89
N LYS A 76 -0.82 14.12 10.30
CA LYS A 76 -0.34 15.50 10.42
C LYS A 76 1.13 15.55 10.01
N ASP A 77 1.49 16.51 9.15
CA ASP A 77 2.86 16.67 8.66
C ASP A 77 3.40 18.11 8.80
N SER A 78 4.64 18.31 8.38
CA SER A 78 5.35 19.59 8.45
C SER A 78 5.31 20.40 7.16
N MET A 79 4.51 20.03 6.15
CA MET A 79 4.54 20.62 4.80
C MET A 79 3.69 21.87 4.62
N GLY A 80 2.98 22.34 5.62
CA GLY A 80 2.13 23.53 5.52
C GLY A 80 2.83 24.83 5.87
N THR A 81 2.36 25.95 5.30
CA THR A 81 2.85 27.33 5.54
C THR A 81 2.00 28.12 6.55
N GLY A 82 1.02 27.50 7.20
CA GLY A 82 0.13 28.16 8.17
C GLY A 82 0.66 28.14 9.60
N GLU A 83 0.12 29.03 10.47
CA GLU A 83 0.46 29.09 11.90
C GLU A 83 0.20 27.76 12.67
N ALA A 84 -0.59 26.86 12.12
CA ALA A 84 -0.86 25.52 12.66
C ALA A 84 0.10 24.42 12.16
N GLY A 85 1.01 24.74 11.20
CA GLY A 85 2.06 23.87 10.67
C GLY A 85 1.54 22.56 10.05
N GLY A 86 1.63 22.43 8.73
CA GLY A 86 1.46 21.16 8.02
C GLY A 86 0.06 20.85 7.50
N ALA A 87 0.01 19.97 6.51
CA ALA A 87 -1.24 19.35 6.09
C ALA A 87 -1.73 18.38 7.19
N SER A 88 -3.03 18.37 7.41
CA SER A 88 -3.67 17.42 8.32
C SER A 88 -4.91 16.84 7.66
N GLY A 89 -5.17 15.57 7.85
CA GLY A 89 -6.31 14.88 7.28
C GLY A 89 -6.67 13.63 8.06
N ILE A 90 -7.87 13.13 7.84
CA ILE A 90 -8.32 11.82 8.32
C ILE A 90 -8.50 10.94 7.10
N ILE A 91 -7.85 9.79 7.11
CA ILE A 91 -7.89 8.77 6.07
C ILE A 91 -8.83 7.67 6.52
N LYS A 92 -9.78 7.30 5.66
CA LYS A 92 -10.81 6.28 5.92
C LYS A 92 -10.77 5.17 4.87
N PRO A 93 -11.46 4.05 5.09
CA PRO A 93 -11.60 3.02 4.06
C PRO A 93 -12.11 3.59 2.73
N GLY A 94 -11.41 3.24 1.65
CA GLY A 94 -11.61 3.81 0.31
C GLY A 94 -10.73 5.00 -0.02
N ASP A 95 -10.11 5.63 0.97
CA ASP A 95 -9.13 6.69 0.74
C ASP A 95 -7.74 6.11 0.48
N VAL A 96 -7.01 6.78 -0.39
CA VAL A 96 -5.58 6.59 -0.63
C VAL A 96 -4.88 7.90 -0.34
N GLN A 97 -3.97 7.88 0.62
CA GLN A 97 -3.10 8.99 0.92
C GLN A 97 -1.71 8.74 0.36
N ARG A 98 -1.15 9.75 -0.28
CA ARG A 98 0.24 9.75 -0.72
C ARG A 98 1.00 10.91 -0.05
N MET A 99 2.18 10.59 0.45
CA MET A 99 3.16 11.55 0.93
C MET A 99 4.49 11.30 0.21
N SER A 100 4.95 12.27 -0.59
CA SER A 100 6.31 12.28 -1.14
C SER A 100 7.23 12.94 -0.13
N ALA A 101 8.20 12.20 0.38
CA ALA A 101 9.10 12.72 1.41
C ALA A 101 10.17 13.69 0.87
N GLY A 102 10.63 13.49 -0.37
CA GLY A 102 11.55 14.39 -1.08
C GLY A 102 12.73 14.84 -0.23
N THR A 103 12.97 16.16 -0.16
CA THR A 103 14.07 16.75 0.62
C THR A 103 13.97 16.52 2.13
N GLY A 104 12.81 16.06 2.60
CA GLY A 104 12.56 15.71 3.99
C GLY A 104 11.20 16.21 4.48
N VAL A 105 10.50 15.35 5.20
CA VAL A 105 9.23 15.65 5.86
C VAL A 105 9.23 15.03 7.24
N ARG A 106 8.53 15.65 8.18
CA ARG A 106 8.19 15.05 9.48
C ARG A 106 6.70 14.92 9.56
N HIS A 107 6.22 13.77 10.02
CA HIS A 107 4.79 13.53 10.20
C HIS A 107 4.49 12.66 11.43
N SER A 108 3.21 12.60 11.76
CA SER A 108 2.66 11.71 12.77
C SER A 108 1.37 11.09 12.25
N GLU A 109 1.09 9.87 12.68
CA GLU A 109 -0.13 9.14 12.33
C GLU A 109 -0.77 8.63 13.62
N PHE A 110 -2.06 8.87 13.81
CA PHE A 110 -2.72 8.62 15.09
C PHE A 110 -4.13 8.08 14.90
N ASN A 111 -4.52 7.11 15.75
CA ASN A 111 -5.88 6.60 15.82
C ASN A 111 -6.67 7.34 16.89
N HIS A 112 -7.50 8.30 16.47
CA HIS A 112 -8.41 9.01 17.37
C HIS A 112 -9.78 8.33 17.54
N ALA A 113 -10.05 7.25 16.77
CA ALA A 113 -11.30 6.52 16.83
C ALA A 113 -11.42 5.70 18.13
N GLN A 114 -12.65 5.26 18.44
CA GLN A 114 -12.92 4.39 19.59
C GLN A 114 -12.52 2.92 19.33
N GLY A 115 -12.40 2.53 18.06
CA GLY A 115 -12.03 1.21 17.62
C GLY A 115 -10.59 1.13 17.13
N GLN A 116 -10.12 -0.08 16.82
CA GLN A 116 -8.81 -0.31 16.22
C GLN A 116 -8.77 0.22 14.79
N THR A 117 -7.71 0.90 14.41
CA THR A 117 -7.41 1.23 13.01
C THR A 117 -6.54 0.15 12.39
N HIS A 118 -6.93 -0.31 11.20
CA HIS A 118 -6.20 -1.30 10.41
C HIS A 118 -5.89 -0.72 9.03
N PHE A 119 -4.62 -0.67 8.65
CA PHE A 119 -4.18 -0.07 7.39
C PHE A 119 -2.89 -0.72 6.86
N LEU A 120 -2.60 -0.46 5.60
CA LEU A 120 -1.33 -0.79 4.97
C LEU A 120 -0.48 0.49 4.84
N GLN A 121 0.77 0.40 5.29
CA GLN A 121 1.81 1.39 5.02
C GLN A 121 2.69 0.85 3.89
N ILE A 122 2.74 1.55 2.77
CA ILE A 122 3.42 1.13 1.54
C ILE A 122 4.50 2.15 1.21
N TRP A 123 5.74 1.69 0.99
CA TRP A 123 6.84 2.56 0.58
C TRP A 123 7.41 2.10 -0.75
N ILE A 124 7.57 3.07 -1.67
CA ILE A 124 8.15 2.85 -3.00
C ILE A 124 9.34 3.78 -3.15
N GLU A 125 10.47 3.25 -3.64
CA GLU A 125 11.65 4.04 -3.92
C GLU A 125 11.37 5.01 -5.08
N PRO A 126 11.62 6.31 -4.92
CA PRO A 126 11.33 7.29 -5.95
C PRO A 126 12.32 7.20 -7.12
N SER A 127 11.85 7.60 -8.31
CA SER A 127 12.70 7.74 -9.50
C SER A 127 13.66 8.93 -9.42
N GLU A 128 13.28 9.96 -8.63
CA GLU A 128 14.06 11.17 -8.44
C GLU A 128 14.15 11.50 -6.96
N ARG A 129 15.35 11.84 -6.49
CA ARG A 129 15.62 12.25 -5.12
C ARG A 129 15.63 13.77 -4.99
N GLY A 130 15.39 14.27 -3.77
CA GLY A 130 15.48 15.68 -3.45
C GLY A 130 14.37 16.54 -4.03
N ILE A 131 13.26 15.95 -4.49
CA ILE A 131 12.06 16.68 -4.92
C ILE A 131 11.44 17.44 -3.75
N ALA A 132 10.57 18.40 -4.04
CA ALA A 132 9.78 19.05 -2.99
C ALA A 132 8.84 18.04 -2.31
N PRO A 133 8.76 18.03 -0.98
CA PRO A 133 7.76 17.22 -0.27
C PRO A 133 6.34 17.57 -0.71
N GLY A 134 5.46 16.57 -0.75
CA GLY A 134 4.10 16.76 -1.20
C GLY A 134 3.11 15.79 -0.57
N TYR A 135 1.85 16.19 -0.51
CA TYR A 135 0.73 15.42 0.03
C TYR A 135 -0.42 15.38 -0.96
N GLU A 136 -1.08 14.25 -1.08
CA GLU A 136 -2.30 14.08 -1.86
C GLU A 136 -3.17 13.00 -1.23
N GLN A 137 -4.49 13.22 -1.16
CA GLN A 137 -5.47 12.22 -0.70
C GLN A 137 -6.65 12.20 -1.66
N LYS A 138 -7.07 11.00 -2.06
CA LYS A 138 -8.25 10.79 -2.92
C LYS A 138 -9.07 9.63 -2.42
N HIS A 139 -10.38 9.69 -2.65
CA HIS A 139 -11.32 8.62 -2.36
C HIS A 139 -11.60 7.78 -3.60
N PHE A 140 -11.60 6.46 -3.45
CA PHE A 140 -11.92 5.47 -4.48
C PHE A 140 -13.03 4.56 -3.95
N ASP A 141 -14.22 4.73 -4.46
CA ASP A 141 -15.39 3.95 -4.04
C ASP A 141 -15.27 2.47 -4.43
N ALA A 142 -16.05 1.63 -3.76
CA ALA A 142 -16.04 0.19 -4.00
C ALA A 142 -16.52 -0.17 -5.43
N ALA A 143 -17.48 0.60 -5.99
CA ALA A 143 -18.00 0.34 -7.32
C ALA A 143 -16.92 0.50 -8.40
N SER A 144 -16.03 1.46 -8.25
CA SER A 144 -14.92 1.68 -9.19
C SER A 144 -13.85 0.58 -9.17
N LYS A 145 -13.84 -0.26 -8.13
CA LYS A 145 -12.88 -1.38 -7.94
C LYS A 145 -13.49 -2.75 -8.28
N ARG A 146 -14.82 -2.85 -8.37
CA ARG A 146 -15.54 -4.11 -8.53
C ARG A 146 -15.30 -4.73 -9.91
N GLY A 147 -14.75 -5.95 -9.95
CA GLY A 147 -14.47 -6.70 -11.17
C GLY A 147 -13.47 -6.04 -12.12
N GLN A 148 -12.68 -5.09 -11.65
CA GLN A 148 -11.69 -4.37 -12.46
C GLN A 148 -10.52 -3.83 -11.64
N LEU A 149 -9.39 -3.59 -12.29
CA LEU A 149 -8.24 -2.91 -11.71
C LEU A 149 -8.46 -1.39 -11.74
N ARG A 150 -8.84 -0.82 -10.60
CA ARG A 150 -8.90 0.63 -10.43
C ARG A 150 -7.53 1.17 -10.11
N LEU A 151 -6.96 1.99 -11.00
CA LEU A 151 -5.69 2.68 -10.76
C LEU A 151 -5.86 3.67 -9.59
N ILE A 152 -5.06 3.52 -8.52
CA ILE A 152 -5.13 4.34 -7.33
C ILE A 152 -3.89 5.20 -7.12
N ALA A 153 -2.73 4.79 -7.66
CA ALA A 153 -1.50 5.58 -7.68
C ALA A 153 -0.73 5.36 -8.98
N SER A 154 -0.18 6.42 -9.59
CA SER A 154 0.60 6.36 -10.81
C SER A 154 1.58 7.53 -10.93
N PRO A 155 2.60 7.45 -11.81
CA PRO A 155 3.59 8.55 -11.97
C PRO A 155 3.00 9.87 -12.48
N ASP A 156 1.90 9.80 -13.20
CA ASP A 156 1.28 10.93 -13.91
C ASP A 156 -0.13 11.29 -13.38
N GLY A 157 -0.63 10.60 -12.35
CA GLY A 157 -1.96 10.84 -11.79
C GLY A 157 -3.12 10.53 -12.75
N ARG A 158 -2.84 9.76 -13.85
CA ARG A 158 -3.87 9.39 -14.84
C ARG A 158 -5.03 8.65 -14.19
N ASP A 159 -6.18 8.68 -14.84
CA ASP A 159 -7.43 8.06 -14.38
C ASP A 159 -7.87 8.53 -12.98
N GLY A 160 -7.42 9.72 -12.56
CA GLY A 160 -7.72 10.29 -11.26
C GLY A 160 -6.97 9.63 -10.09
N SER A 161 -5.92 8.84 -10.34
CA SER A 161 -5.05 8.28 -9.29
C SER A 161 -4.27 9.37 -8.55
N VAL A 162 -3.75 9.07 -7.36
CA VAL A 162 -2.77 9.97 -6.73
C VAL A 162 -1.44 9.88 -7.48
N THR A 163 -0.69 10.99 -7.51
CA THR A 163 0.60 11.03 -8.20
C THR A 163 1.71 10.53 -7.28
N ILE A 164 2.52 9.56 -7.73
CA ILE A 164 3.76 9.11 -7.08
C ILE A 164 4.95 9.38 -7.99
N TYR A 165 6.06 9.85 -7.44
CA TYR A 165 7.28 10.14 -8.22
C TYR A 165 8.18 8.91 -8.33
N ALA A 166 7.60 7.80 -8.77
CA ALA A 166 8.27 6.50 -8.90
C ALA A 166 7.85 5.81 -10.20
N ASP A 167 8.72 5.02 -10.81
CA ASP A 167 8.36 4.14 -11.93
C ASP A 167 7.58 2.92 -11.42
N ALA A 168 6.39 3.21 -10.92
CA ALA A 168 5.47 2.23 -10.37
C ALA A 168 4.02 2.68 -10.56
N SER A 169 3.09 1.74 -10.56
CA SER A 169 1.67 2.04 -10.37
C SER A 169 1.03 1.06 -9.40
N ILE A 170 0.02 1.52 -8.68
CA ILE A 170 -0.77 0.71 -7.77
C ILE A 170 -2.21 0.72 -8.25
N SER A 171 -2.79 -0.47 -8.40
CA SER A 171 -4.21 -0.66 -8.67
C SER A 171 -4.86 -1.44 -7.53
N SER A 172 -6.14 -1.18 -7.26
CA SER A 172 -6.95 -1.97 -6.34
C SER A 172 -8.09 -2.64 -7.10
N ALA A 173 -8.43 -3.87 -6.73
CA ALA A 173 -9.60 -4.58 -7.25
C ALA A 173 -10.38 -5.26 -6.14
N LEU A 174 -11.71 -5.30 -6.30
CA LEU A 174 -12.62 -6.14 -5.54
C LEU A 174 -13.08 -7.27 -6.47
N VAL A 175 -12.90 -8.52 -6.04
CA VAL A 175 -13.24 -9.72 -6.83
C VAL A 175 -14.06 -10.66 -5.97
N ASP A 176 -15.24 -11.03 -6.45
CA ASP A 176 -16.14 -11.95 -5.74
C ASP A 176 -16.90 -12.85 -6.72
N GLY A 177 -17.11 -14.12 -6.35
CA GLY A 177 -17.84 -15.09 -7.15
C GLY A 177 -17.19 -15.31 -8.53
N ASP A 178 -17.97 -15.07 -9.57
CA ASP A 178 -17.59 -15.29 -10.98
C ASP A 178 -16.85 -14.07 -11.60
N GLU A 179 -16.61 -13.01 -10.82
CA GLU A 179 -15.82 -11.87 -11.29
C GLU A 179 -14.38 -12.30 -11.60
N ALA A 180 -13.86 -11.84 -12.73
CA ALA A 180 -12.49 -12.07 -13.14
C ALA A 180 -11.84 -10.78 -13.65
N VAL A 181 -10.56 -10.63 -13.43
CA VAL A 181 -9.78 -9.48 -13.89
C VAL A 181 -8.53 -9.99 -14.60
N GLU A 182 -8.35 -9.58 -15.84
CA GLU A 182 -7.17 -9.91 -16.63
C GLU A 182 -6.42 -8.65 -17.03
N ARG A 183 -5.09 -8.73 -17.03
CA ARG A 183 -4.22 -7.64 -17.45
C ARG A 183 -2.94 -8.18 -18.05
N SER A 184 -2.58 -7.73 -19.23
CA SER A 184 -1.26 -7.98 -19.82
C SER A 184 -0.17 -7.20 -19.07
N ILE A 185 0.95 -7.87 -18.82
CA ILE A 185 2.14 -7.30 -18.20
C ILE A 185 3.12 -6.90 -19.31
N ALA A 186 3.51 -5.64 -19.34
CA ALA A 186 4.46 -5.15 -20.34
C ALA A 186 5.84 -5.81 -20.15
N PRO A 187 6.60 -6.05 -21.24
CA PRO A 187 7.93 -6.63 -21.14
C PRO A 187 8.84 -5.86 -20.19
N GLY A 188 9.55 -6.59 -19.34
CA GLY A 188 10.47 -6.03 -18.35
C GLY A 188 9.82 -5.56 -17.04
N ARG A 189 8.48 -5.46 -16.98
CA ARG A 189 7.78 -5.11 -15.73
C ARG A 189 7.74 -6.29 -14.77
N LYS A 190 7.70 -5.94 -13.50
CA LYS A 190 7.46 -6.87 -12.39
C LYS A 190 6.10 -6.58 -11.77
N VAL A 191 5.39 -7.59 -11.35
CA VAL A 191 4.09 -7.43 -10.69
C VAL A 191 4.15 -8.05 -9.30
N TYR A 192 3.65 -7.29 -8.31
CA TYR A 192 3.45 -7.79 -6.96
C TYR A 192 1.96 -7.68 -6.63
N VAL A 193 1.34 -8.79 -6.26
CA VAL A 193 -0.06 -8.84 -5.84
C VAL A 193 -0.10 -9.07 -4.33
N HIS A 194 -0.77 -8.18 -3.60
CA HIS A 194 -1.01 -8.34 -2.17
C HIS A 194 -2.51 -8.50 -1.92
N VAL A 195 -2.91 -9.61 -1.33
CA VAL A 195 -4.31 -9.83 -0.93
C VAL A 195 -4.57 -9.09 0.38
N VAL A 196 -5.40 -8.06 0.31
CA VAL A 196 -5.75 -7.22 1.47
C VAL A 196 -6.70 -7.96 2.41
N ARG A 197 -7.71 -8.60 1.85
CA ARG A 197 -8.71 -9.41 2.57
C ARG A 197 -9.37 -10.42 1.65
N GLY A 198 -10.13 -11.34 2.22
CA GLY A 198 -10.82 -12.39 1.47
C GLY A 198 -9.86 -13.41 0.90
N ALA A 199 -10.24 -14.03 -0.20
CA ALA A 199 -9.41 -15.00 -0.90
C ALA A 199 -9.64 -14.93 -2.42
N VAL A 200 -8.59 -15.17 -3.23
CA VAL A 200 -8.64 -15.05 -4.70
C VAL A 200 -7.62 -15.99 -5.32
N ASP A 201 -7.89 -16.47 -6.52
CA ASP A 201 -6.91 -17.15 -7.34
C ASP A 201 -6.12 -16.12 -8.15
N VAL A 202 -4.81 -16.11 -8.00
CA VAL A 202 -3.87 -15.26 -8.76
C VAL A 202 -3.03 -16.16 -9.65
N ASN A 203 -3.19 -16.07 -10.97
CA ASN A 203 -2.55 -16.96 -11.95
C ASN A 203 -2.69 -18.45 -11.55
N GLY A 204 -3.89 -18.86 -11.12
CA GLY A 204 -4.21 -20.22 -10.71
C GLY A 204 -3.71 -20.64 -9.32
N GLN A 205 -3.09 -19.73 -8.55
CA GLN A 205 -2.69 -19.99 -7.18
C GLN A 205 -3.68 -19.36 -6.19
N ARG A 206 -4.18 -20.15 -5.25
CA ARG A 206 -5.09 -19.66 -4.20
C ARG A 206 -4.34 -18.88 -3.15
N LEU A 207 -4.72 -17.60 -2.97
CA LEU A 207 -4.21 -16.68 -1.97
C LEU A 207 -5.34 -16.25 -1.03
N GLU A 208 -4.97 -15.99 0.23
CA GLU A 208 -5.84 -15.48 1.29
C GLU A 208 -5.33 -14.14 1.81
N GLY A 209 -6.15 -13.45 2.61
CA GLY A 209 -5.79 -12.14 3.18
C GLY A 209 -4.42 -12.13 3.85
N GLY A 210 -3.57 -11.20 3.43
CA GLY A 210 -2.19 -11.04 3.86
C GLY A 210 -1.16 -11.85 3.05
N ASP A 211 -1.60 -12.80 2.20
CA ASP A 211 -0.70 -13.48 1.25
C ASP A 211 -0.30 -12.52 0.12
N ALA A 212 0.80 -12.84 -0.53
CA ALA A 212 1.26 -12.09 -1.70
C ALA A 212 1.89 -13.00 -2.75
N LEU A 213 1.85 -12.55 -4.01
CA LEU A 213 2.48 -13.19 -5.15
C LEU A 213 3.37 -12.19 -5.88
N SER A 214 4.65 -12.49 -6.01
CA SER A 214 5.57 -11.72 -6.85
C SER A 214 5.79 -12.40 -8.19
N MET A 215 5.78 -11.64 -9.28
CA MET A 215 5.88 -12.13 -10.64
C MET A 215 6.93 -11.32 -11.43
N SER A 216 7.85 -12.01 -12.09
CA SER A 216 8.81 -11.42 -13.00
C SER A 216 8.97 -12.29 -14.25
N GLY A 217 8.98 -11.65 -15.44
CA GLY A 217 9.03 -12.35 -16.72
C GLY A 217 7.74 -13.08 -17.09
N GLU A 218 6.65 -12.77 -16.42
CA GLU A 218 5.29 -13.20 -16.79
C GLU A 218 4.67 -12.19 -17.75
N THR A 219 3.74 -12.65 -18.59
CA THR A 219 3.09 -11.83 -19.62
C THR A 219 1.70 -11.36 -19.19
N ASP A 220 1.09 -12.09 -18.27
CA ASP A 220 -0.30 -11.86 -17.91
C ASP A 220 -0.53 -12.02 -16.40
N LEU A 221 -1.41 -11.20 -15.86
CA LEU A 221 -2.01 -11.29 -14.55
C LEU A 221 -3.48 -11.71 -14.72
N ASN A 222 -3.89 -12.74 -13.99
CA ASN A 222 -5.28 -13.17 -13.88
C ASN A 222 -5.69 -13.23 -12.40
N LEU A 223 -6.83 -12.59 -12.06
CA LEU A 223 -7.48 -12.68 -10.77
C LEU A 223 -8.86 -13.29 -10.99
N ALA A 224 -9.18 -14.38 -10.31
CA ALA A 224 -10.45 -15.10 -10.48
C ALA A 224 -10.89 -15.79 -9.19
N HIS A 225 -12.12 -16.32 -9.17
CA HIS A 225 -12.68 -17.10 -8.07
C HIS A 225 -12.56 -16.40 -6.71
N GLY A 226 -12.85 -15.11 -6.69
CA GLY A 226 -12.82 -14.31 -5.48
C GLY A 226 -13.83 -14.77 -4.44
N ALA A 227 -13.48 -14.66 -3.17
CA ALA A 227 -14.38 -14.79 -2.03
C ALA A 227 -14.21 -13.56 -1.17
N ASP A 228 -15.02 -12.52 -1.39
CA ASP A 228 -14.94 -11.18 -0.79
C ASP A 228 -13.49 -10.62 -0.81
N ALA A 229 -12.81 -10.83 -1.95
CA ALA A 229 -11.41 -10.46 -2.08
C ALA A 229 -11.23 -8.98 -2.38
N GLU A 230 -10.28 -8.37 -1.69
CA GLU A 230 -9.69 -7.09 -2.05
C GLU A 230 -8.19 -7.27 -2.25
N VAL A 231 -7.68 -6.81 -3.39
CA VAL A 231 -6.28 -6.94 -3.75
C VAL A 231 -5.66 -5.62 -4.12
N LEU A 232 -4.37 -5.45 -3.82
CA LEU A 232 -3.52 -4.41 -4.39
C LEU A 232 -2.57 -5.06 -5.39
N VAL A 233 -2.50 -4.48 -6.58
CA VAL A 233 -1.61 -4.89 -7.66
C VAL A 233 -0.62 -3.77 -7.92
N PHE A 234 0.66 -4.08 -7.74
CA PHE A 234 1.78 -3.19 -8.00
C PHE A 234 2.43 -3.58 -9.32
N ASP A 235 2.52 -2.64 -10.24
CA ASP A 235 3.26 -2.75 -11.50
C ASP A 235 4.55 -1.93 -11.34
N LEU A 236 5.70 -2.61 -11.39
CA LEU A 236 6.98 -2.12 -10.91
C LEU A 236 8.06 -2.19 -11.99
N ALA A 237 9.11 -1.36 -11.88
CA ALA A 237 10.31 -1.44 -12.68
C ALA A 237 11.14 -2.72 -12.44
#